data_cbf6ef10c5ff5ca805eb92a169048fe7
#
_entry.id   cbf6ef10c5ff5ca805eb92a169048fe7
#
_cell.length_a   1.000
_cell.length_b   1.000
_cell.length_c   1.000
_cell.angle_alpha   90.00
_cell.angle_beta   90.00
_cell.angle_gamma   90.00
#
_symmetry.space_group_name_H-M   'P 1'
#
loop_
_entity.id
_entity.type
_entity.pdbx_description
1 polymer ?
#
loop_
_entity_poly.entity_id
_entity_poly.type
_entity_poly.pdbx_seq_one_letter_code
_entity_poly.pdbx_strand_id
1 'polypeptide(L)'
;MSETVDHLLIACPFTREVWFRLLRRSDWLSLAPNAQSTFFVSWWSTARKQLSKANRRCFDSLVILTSWMLWKERNDRTFDRRVRTVDDVLTRVYDEISDWFQAGFRCLESVLCKLGRLPGRSIGVV
;
A
#
# COMPACT_ATOMS: atom_id res chain seq x y z
N MET A 1 -21.23 1.99 16.29
CA MET A 1 -21.15 1.04 15.18
C MET A 1 -19.71 0.63 14.95
N SER A 2 -19.45 -0.65 14.95
CA SER A 2 -18.09 -1.12 14.80
C SER A 2 -17.69 -1.09 13.32
N GLU A 3 -16.44 -0.77 13.10
CA GLU A 3 -15.88 -0.75 11.77
C GLU A 3 -15.37 -2.14 11.41
N THR A 4 -15.73 -2.62 10.23
CA THR A 4 -15.26 -3.93 9.77
C THR A 4 -13.88 -3.79 9.15
N VAL A 5 -13.17 -4.92 9.07
CA VAL A 5 -11.87 -4.97 8.39
C VAL A 5 -12.05 -4.56 6.92
N ASP A 6 -13.11 -5.00 6.29
CA ASP A 6 -13.36 -4.66 4.90
C ASP A 6 -13.55 -3.16 4.72
N HIS A 7 -14.29 -2.51 5.61
CA HIS A 7 -14.46 -1.07 5.52
C HIS A 7 -13.11 -0.36 5.71
N LEU A 8 -12.37 -0.77 6.72
CA LEU A 8 -11.09 -0.16 7.03
C LEU A 8 -10.09 -0.29 5.89
N LEU A 9 -10.01 -1.47 5.28
CA LEU A 9 -8.95 -1.77 4.34
C LEU A 9 -9.30 -1.52 2.88
N ILE A 10 -10.58 -1.45 2.52
CA ILE A 10 -10.90 -1.33 1.10
C ILE A 10 -12.15 -0.51 0.78
N ALA A 11 -13.14 -0.46 1.66
CA ALA A 11 -14.43 0.15 1.31
C ALA A 11 -14.49 1.65 1.59
N CYS A 12 -13.69 2.14 2.51
CA CYS A 12 -13.69 3.55 2.89
C CYS A 12 -13.12 4.43 1.77
N PRO A 13 -13.73 5.58 1.46
CA PRO A 13 -13.18 6.48 0.43
C PRO A 13 -11.74 6.88 0.69
N PHE A 14 -11.36 7.12 1.93
CA PHE A 14 -9.99 7.45 2.28
C PHE A 14 -9.04 6.32 1.88
N THR A 15 -9.39 5.10 2.24
CA THR A 15 -8.60 3.92 1.95
C THR A 15 -8.48 3.69 0.44
N ARG A 16 -9.59 3.87 -0.29
CA ARG A 16 -9.58 3.72 -1.74
C ARG A 16 -8.65 4.72 -2.41
N GLU A 17 -8.60 5.93 -1.89
CA GLU A 17 -7.72 6.95 -2.43
C GLU A 17 -6.25 6.56 -2.21
N VAL A 18 -5.95 6.01 -1.03
CA VAL A 18 -4.59 5.53 -0.75
C VAL A 18 -4.20 4.45 -1.77
N TRP A 19 -5.06 3.44 -1.96
CA TRP A 19 -4.79 2.38 -2.93
C TRP A 19 -4.65 2.92 -4.33
N PHE A 20 -5.53 3.83 -4.73
CA PHE A 20 -5.50 4.39 -6.07
C PHE A 20 -4.16 5.06 -6.35
N ARG A 21 -3.73 5.94 -5.47
CA ARG A 21 -2.48 6.66 -5.68
C ARG A 21 -1.26 5.75 -5.63
N LEU A 22 -1.26 4.82 -4.67
CA LEU A 22 -0.15 3.90 -4.53
C LEU A 22 -0.01 2.98 -5.75
N LEU A 23 -1.11 2.39 -6.18
CA LEU A 23 -1.07 1.44 -7.29
C LEU A 23 -0.84 2.15 -8.62
N ARG A 24 -1.32 3.38 -8.76
CA ARG A 24 -1.03 4.15 -9.96
C ARG A 24 0.47 4.37 -10.11
N ARG A 25 1.14 4.72 -9.03
CA ARG A 25 2.58 4.96 -9.06
C ARG A 25 3.39 3.68 -9.21
N SER A 26 2.80 2.56 -8.85
CA SER A 26 3.45 1.25 -8.98
C SER A 26 3.15 0.57 -10.30
N ASP A 27 2.46 1.26 -11.23
CA ASP A 27 2.06 0.72 -12.52
C ASP A 27 1.06 -0.43 -12.42
N TRP A 28 0.27 -0.43 -11.35
CA TRP A 28 -0.77 -1.43 -11.14
C TRP A 28 -2.14 -0.77 -10.98
N LEU A 29 -2.35 0.35 -11.65
CA LEU A 29 -3.61 1.09 -11.53
C LEU A 29 -4.83 0.22 -11.85
N SER A 30 -4.70 -0.68 -12.83
CA SER A 30 -5.82 -1.54 -13.20
C SER A 30 -6.25 -2.47 -12.08
N LEU A 31 -5.42 -2.66 -11.07
CA LEU A 31 -5.72 -3.51 -9.93
C LEU A 31 -6.34 -2.74 -8.76
N ALA A 32 -6.43 -1.41 -8.86
CA ALA A 32 -6.95 -0.59 -7.76
C ALA A 32 -8.40 -0.94 -7.44
N PRO A 33 -8.77 -0.95 -6.15
CA PRO A 33 -10.16 -1.22 -5.80
C PRO A 33 -11.08 -0.12 -6.30
N ASN A 34 -12.30 -0.50 -6.62
CA ASN A 34 -13.30 0.44 -7.11
C ASN A 34 -14.55 0.38 -6.22
N ALA A 35 -15.64 1.03 -6.66
CA ALA A 35 -16.85 1.11 -5.84
C ALA A 35 -17.48 -0.25 -5.55
N GLN A 36 -17.18 -1.25 -6.37
CA GLN A 36 -17.71 -2.60 -6.16
C GLN A 36 -16.80 -3.47 -5.32
N SER A 37 -15.61 -2.98 -4.99
CA SER A 37 -14.65 -3.73 -4.17
C SER A 37 -15.02 -3.54 -2.71
N THR A 38 -15.83 -4.44 -2.17
CA THR A 38 -16.34 -4.31 -0.81
C THR A 38 -15.73 -5.33 0.15
N PHE A 39 -15.14 -6.41 -0.37
CA PHE A 39 -14.51 -7.44 0.46
C PHE A 39 -13.01 -7.47 0.15
N PHE A 40 -12.23 -7.23 1.18
CA PHE A 40 -10.78 -7.10 1.03
C PHE A 40 -10.13 -8.34 0.45
N VAL A 41 -10.46 -9.51 1.01
CA VAL A 41 -9.83 -10.77 0.57
C VAL A 41 -10.22 -11.07 -0.88
N SER A 42 -11.48 -10.83 -1.24
CA SER A 42 -11.93 -11.06 -2.61
C SER A 42 -11.19 -10.16 -3.60
N TRP A 43 -11.04 -8.89 -3.25
CA TRP A 43 -10.29 -7.96 -4.11
C TRP A 43 -8.85 -8.43 -4.25
N TRP A 44 -8.20 -8.75 -3.15
CA TRP A 44 -6.79 -9.16 -3.16
C TRP A 44 -6.60 -10.41 -4.01
N SER A 45 -7.45 -11.42 -3.78
CA SER A 45 -7.37 -12.68 -4.53
C SER A 45 -7.54 -12.47 -6.02
N THR A 46 -8.51 -11.65 -6.41
CA THR A 46 -8.77 -11.39 -7.82
C THR A 46 -7.63 -10.60 -8.46
N ALA A 47 -7.14 -9.59 -7.76
CA ALA A 47 -6.08 -8.75 -8.29
C ALA A 47 -4.79 -9.55 -8.50
N ARG A 48 -4.39 -10.34 -7.52
CA ARG A 48 -3.13 -11.07 -7.62
C ARG A 48 -3.13 -12.13 -8.71
N LYS A 49 -4.29 -12.65 -9.05
CA LYS A 49 -4.39 -13.65 -10.11
C LYS A 49 -4.05 -13.08 -11.49
N GLN A 50 -4.12 -11.78 -11.64
CA GLN A 50 -3.80 -11.12 -12.90
C GLN A 50 -2.30 -10.91 -13.09
N LEU A 51 -1.50 -11.28 -12.11
CA LEU A 51 -0.07 -11.04 -12.12
C LEU A 51 0.72 -12.34 -12.27
N SER A 52 1.94 -12.23 -12.81
CA SER A 52 2.87 -13.36 -12.84
C SER A 52 3.28 -13.71 -11.41
N LYS A 53 3.87 -14.90 -11.23
CA LYS A 53 4.31 -15.33 -9.90
C LYS A 53 5.27 -14.34 -9.24
N ALA A 54 6.21 -13.83 -10.02
CA ALA A 54 7.18 -12.88 -9.48
C ALA A 54 6.50 -11.59 -9.02
N ASN A 55 5.57 -11.08 -9.82
CA ASN A 55 4.87 -9.86 -9.48
C ASN A 55 3.88 -10.07 -8.35
N ARG A 56 3.32 -11.28 -8.21
CA ARG A 56 2.43 -11.57 -7.09
C ARG A 56 3.12 -11.41 -5.75
N ARG A 57 4.35 -11.87 -5.64
CA ARG A 57 5.10 -11.74 -4.39
C ARG A 57 5.26 -10.29 -4.00
N CYS A 58 5.63 -9.46 -4.97
CA CYS A 58 5.81 -8.05 -4.74
C CYS A 58 4.48 -7.38 -4.38
N PHE A 59 3.44 -7.70 -5.13
CA PHE A 59 2.12 -7.15 -4.88
C PHE A 59 1.60 -7.55 -3.50
N ASP A 60 1.76 -8.83 -3.14
CA ASP A 60 1.31 -9.33 -1.83
C ASP A 60 2.03 -8.60 -0.69
N SER A 61 3.34 -8.40 -0.84
CA SER A 61 4.10 -7.67 0.16
C SER A 61 3.59 -6.24 0.31
N LEU A 62 3.30 -5.60 -0.82
CA LEU A 62 2.78 -4.25 -0.82
C LEU A 62 1.40 -4.18 -0.17
N VAL A 63 0.54 -5.15 -0.45
CA VAL A 63 -0.80 -5.21 0.14
C VAL A 63 -0.71 -5.37 1.66
N ILE A 64 0.13 -6.30 2.11
CA ILE A 64 0.28 -6.55 3.55
C ILE A 64 0.80 -5.30 4.26
N LEU A 65 1.83 -4.70 3.70
CA LEU A 65 2.46 -3.50 4.27
C LEU A 65 1.46 -2.35 4.35
N THR A 66 0.75 -2.10 3.26
CA THR A 66 -0.20 -0.99 3.19
C THR A 66 -1.36 -1.22 4.14
N SER A 67 -1.85 -2.45 4.23
CA SER A 67 -2.93 -2.80 5.16
C SER A 67 -2.51 -2.53 6.60
N TRP A 68 -1.28 -2.90 6.95
CA TRP A 68 -0.73 -2.63 8.26
C TRP A 68 -0.69 -1.13 8.56
N MET A 69 -0.26 -0.33 7.57
CA MET A 69 -0.18 1.12 7.75
C MET A 69 -1.56 1.75 7.89
N LEU A 70 -2.53 1.24 7.13
CA LEU A 70 -3.91 1.72 7.26
C LEU A 70 -4.48 1.41 8.63
N TRP A 71 -4.20 0.21 9.14
CA TRP A 71 -4.63 -0.19 10.47
C TRP A 71 -3.99 0.72 11.53
N LYS A 72 -2.69 0.98 11.40
CA LYS A 72 -1.99 1.84 12.35
C LYS A 72 -2.53 3.27 12.31
N GLU A 73 -2.80 3.78 11.13
CA GLU A 73 -3.38 5.11 10.98
C GLU A 73 -4.71 5.21 11.71
N ARG A 74 -5.54 4.20 11.53
CA ARG A 74 -6.83 4.14 12.22
C ARG A 74 -6.65 4.07 13.72
N ASN A 75 -5.70 3.27 14.18
CA ASN A 75 -5.42 3.12 15.59
C ASN A 75 -4.91 4.44 16.20
N ASP A 76 -4.02 5.12 15.50
CA ASP A 76 -3.51 6.41 15.95
C ASP A 76 -4.62 7.43 16.06
N ARG A 77 -5.53 7.45 15.08
CA ARG A 77 -6.66 8.37 15.09
C ARG A 77 -7.55 8.13 16.31
N THR A 78 -7.73 6.86 16.66
CA THR A 78 -8.57 6.50 17.79
C THR A 78 -7.94 6.90 19.12
N PHE A 79 -6.65 6.64 19.28
CA PHE A 79 -5.98 6.85 20.57
C PHE A 79 -5.36 8.24 20.71
N ASP A 80 -4.77 8.75 19.64
CA ASP A 80 -4.05 10.02 19.68
C ASP A 80 -4.86 11.16 19.08
N ARG A 81 -6.00 10.86 18.51
CA ARG A 81 -6.87 11.83 17.82
C ARG A 81 -6.14 12.55 16.70
N ARG A 82 -5.12 11.94 16.17
CA ARG A 82 -4.42 12.49 15.01
C ARG A 82 -5.17 12.14 13.75
N VAL A 83 -5.40 13.15 12.94
CA VAL A 83 -6.01 12.92 11.63
C VAL A 83 -4.96 13.23 10.58
N ARG A 84 -4.60 12.22 9.80
CA ARG A 84 -3.63 12.38 8.73
C ARG A 84 -4.33 12.43 7.39
N THR A 85 -3.75 13.21 6.49
CA THR A 85 -4.25 13.26 5.11
C THR A 85 -3.81 12.01 4.36
N VAL A 86 -4.40 11.81 3.18
CA VAL A 86 -3.96 10.72 2.29
C VAL A 86 -2.47 10.85 1.99
N ASP A 87 -2.01 12.08 1.72
CA ASP A 87 -0.60 12.32 1.43
C ASP A 87 0.30 11.91 2.59
N ASP A 88 -0.12 12.21 3.82
CA ASP A 88 0.65 11.82 5.00
C ASP A 88 0.76 10.30 5.11
N VAL A 89 -0.34 9.60 4.89
CA VAL A 89 -0.35 8.15 4.97
C VAL A 89 0.53 7.56 3.87
N LEU A 90 0.45 8.11 2.66
CA LEU A 90 1.26 7.63 1.55
C LEU A 90 2.75 7.82 1.82
N THR A 91 3.14 8.96 2.37
CA THR A 91 4.53 9.20 2.72
C THR A 91 5.03 8.12 3.70
N ARG A 92 4.21 7.80 4.69
CA ARG A 92 4.57 6.78 5.66
C ARG A 92 4.63 5.39 5.02
N VAL A 93 3.73 5.11 4.08
CA VAL A 93 3.77 3.84 3.34
C VAL A 93 5.07 3.75 2.53
N TYR A 94 5.44 4.82 1.84
CA TYR A 94 6.67 4.84 1.05
C TYR A 94 7.90 4.61 1.92
N ASP A 95 7.94 5.25 3.08
CA ASP A 95 9.05 5.06 4.01
C ASP A 95 9.12 3.61 4.50
N GLU A 96 7.97 3.03 4.78
CA GLU A 96 7.91 1.64 5.24
C GLU A 96 8.36 0.68 4.14
N ILE A 97 8.00 0.95 2.90
CA ILE A 97 8.46 0.13 1.77
C ILE A 97 9.99 0.15 1.70
N SER A 98 10.58 1.32 1.87
CA SER A 98 12.05 1.43 1.88
C SER A 98 12.65 0.60 3.01
N ASP A 99 12.06 0.66 4.19
CA ASP A 99 12.55 -0.09 5.34
C ASP A 99 12.47 -1.59 5.09
N TRP A 100 11.37 -2.05 4.53
CA TRP A 100 11.20 -3.47 4.22
C TRP A 100 12.22 -3.92 3.17
N PHE A 101 12.44 -3.09 2.16
CA PHE A 101 13.44 -3.41 1.13
C PHE A 101 14.82 -3.57 1.76
N GLN A 102 15.20 -2.64 2.63
CA GLN A 102 16.50 -2.69 3.28
C GLN A 102 16.61 -3.88 4.23
N ALA A 103 15.49 -4.34 4.78
CA ALA A 103 15.45 -5.51 5.63
C ALA A 103 15.55 -6.82 4.87
N GLY A 104 15.53 -6.78 3.54
CA GLY A 104 15.69 -7.98 2.73
C GLY A 104 14.57 -8.30 1.78
N PHE A 105 13.49 -7.53 1.77
CA PHE A 105 12.37 -7.78 0.86
C PHE A 105 12.70 -7.22 -0.52
N ARG A 106 13.59 -7.91 -1.22
CA ARG A 106 14.12 -7.45 -2.50
C ARG A 106 13.08 -7.33 -3.59
N CYS A 107 11.98 -8.03 -3.46
CA CYS A 107 10.89 -7.93 -4.44
C CYS A 107 10.31 -6.51 -4.49
N LEU A 108 10.54 -5.70 -3.46
CA LEU A 108 10.05 -4.32 -3.43
C LEU A 108 10.93 -3.35 -4.21
N GLU A 109 12.06 -3.81 -4.74
CA GLU A 109 12.96 -2.95 -5.49
C GLU A 109 12.27 -2.27 -6.66
N SER A 110 11.50 -3.02 -7.43
CA SER A 110 10.81 -2.45 -8.59
C SER A 110 9.79 -1.40 -8.19
N VAL A 111 9.11 -1.61 -7.06
CA VAL A 111 8.15 -0.63 -6.55
C VAL A 111 8.88 0.65 -6.16
N LEU A 112 9.98 0.53 -5.41
CA LEU A 112 10.75 1.70 -4.99
C LEU A 112 11.29 2.46 -6.18
N CYS A 113 11.72 1.77 -7.21
CA CYS A 113 12.23 2.40 -8.41
C CYS A 113 11.14 3.25 -9.07
N LYS A 114 9.92 2.71 -9.16
CA LYS A 114 8.80 3.44 -9.74
C LYS A 114 8.35 4.59 -8.88
N LEU A 115 8.52 4.48 -7.57
CA LEU A 115 8.21 5.57 -6.66
C LEU A 115 9.31 6.62 -6.59
N GLY A 116 10.46 6.37 -7.25
CA GLY A 116 11.57 7.29 -7.22
C GLY A 116 12.32 7.29 -5.90
N ARG A 117 12.25 6.21 -5.14
CA ARG A 117 12.82 6.15 -3.80
C ARG A 117 13.84 5.04 -3.60
N LEU A 118 14.45 4.58 -4.68
CA LEU A 118 15.44 3.51 -4.55
C LEU A 118 16.66 4.03 -3.78
N PRO A 119 16.93 3.51 -2.58
CA PRO A 119 17.92 4.13 -1.68
C PRO A 119 19.34 4.19 -2.22
N GLY A 120 19.83 3.11 -2.77
CA GLY A 120 21.22 3.08 -3.22
C GLY A 120 21.53 4.07 -4.34
N ARG A 121 20.52 4.41 -5.12
CA ARG A 121 20.72 5.26 -6.27
C ARG A 121 21.02 6.70 -5.88
N SER A 122 20.32 7.22 -4.89
CA SER A 122 20.52 8.60 -4.49
C SER A 122 21.90 8.79 -3.89
N ILE A 123 22.43 7.80 -3.23
CA ILE A 123 23.76 7.86 -2.67
C ILE A 123 24.81 7.87 -3.78
N GLY A 124 24.59 7.07 -4.79
CA GLY A 124 25.52 7.00 -5.89
C GLY A 124 25.61 8.29 -6.68
N VAL A 125 24.62 9.11 -6.57
CA VAL A 125 24.60 10.39 -7.29
C VAL A 125 25.47 11.44 -6.61
N VAL A 126 25.61 11.33 -5.35
CA VAL A 126 26.38 12.30 -4.57
C VAL A 126 27.90 12.18 -4.74
#